data_ffdb1c5b9f0bd78e244c7da9f5dfe072
#
_entry.id   ffdb1c5b9f0bd78e244c7da9f5dfe072
#
_cell.length_a   1.000
_cell.length_b   1.000
_cell.length_c   1.000
_cell.angle_alpha   90.00
_cell.angle_beta   90.00
_cell.angle_gamma   90.00
#
_symmetry.space_group_name_H-M   'P 1'
#
loop_
_entity.id
_entity.type
_entity.pdbx_description
1 polymer ?
#
loop_
_entity_poly.entity_id
_entity_poly.type
_entity_poly.pdbx_seq_one_letter_code
_entity_poly.pdbx_strand_id
1 'polypeptide(L)'
;NLAAGLDSAMALAAAARARGLDPRTEIEIPVASDLADRVEALLGYPGIAARIRELEAEMSREEAALRIGDDFAARMFGETTTEEILDHAIRGAMALLTEGVVAAPTEGIAKVSLGKNDDGTDYLKIYYAGPIRSAGGTAQALSVLVGDYVRQALGINRYVPRPEEVERYIEEIRQYNNIMSLQYLPSEKELRTIITNCPVCIDGEPTEQQEVSGYRNLERVETNTVRGGMALVVAEGLALKAPKIVKNVKKMKMAGWDWLEEMIGGGGAAKSDDDDKGAAVKPKDKYLRDLIGGRPVFSYPMRKGGFRLRLGRSRNTGFAAAGLNPATMHILGDFLAVGTQMKIERPGKAAGIVPVDSIQGPTVKLRSGEVRRVDDAAEARRIAGQVDEILDDGEILISFGEFMENNHPLMPPCYCEEWWRLEGGPRHPASELEAIEFALDGIPLHPDYTYLWDDVAPADIALLADRISAGGRIEGGVLTLPDTPEAKAILEELLVPHRLSGDRIAIPGYLVLLACLGLTLHLDKRPAWENAP
;
A
#
# COMPACT_ATOMS: atom_id res chain seq x y z
N ASN A 1 6.88 -21.91 4.95
CA ASN A 1 8.02 -21.62 4.09
C ASN A 1 7.55 -20.74 2.94
N LEU A 2 8.03 -19.53 2.87
CA LEU A 2 7.64 -18.45 1.95
C LEU A 2 7.79 -18.86 0.48
N ALA A 3 8.93 -19.47 0.14
CA ALA A 3 9.19 -19.95 -1.22
C ALA A 3 8.16 -20.99 -1.68
N ALA A 4 7.75 -21.91 -0.79
CA ALA A 4 6.73 -22.89 -1.12
C ALA A 4 5.33 -22.27 -1.30
N GLY A 5 5.02 -21.20 -0.56
CA GLY A 5 3.78 -20.43 -0.73
C GLY A 5 3.73 -19.72 -2.08
N LEU A 6 4.85 -19.10 -2.48
CA LEU A 6 4.97 -18.44 -3.77
C LEU A 6 4.89 -19.45 -4.94
N ASP A 7 5.60 -20.57 -4.85
CA ASP A 7 5.55 -21.64 -5.85
C ASP A 7 4.13 -22.20 -6.00
N SER A 8 3.41 -22.37 -4.91
CA SER A 8 1.99 -22.81 -4.92
C SER A 8 1.09 -21.77 -5.62
N ALA A 9 1.24 -20.49 -5.29
CA ALA A 9 0.46 -19.40 -5.92
C ALA A 9 0.75 -19.30 -7.43
N MET A 10 2.01 -19.43 -7.82
CA MET A 10 2.43 -19.44 -9.23
C MET A 10 1.87 -20.63 -10.00
N ALA A 11 1.89 -21.81 -9.41
CA ALA A 11 1.32 -23.01 -10.03
C ALA A 11 -0.19 -22.88 -10.24
N LEU A 12 -0.91 -22.30 -9.26
CA LEU A 12 -2.34 -22.02 -9.37
C LEU A 12 -2.64 -21.00 -10.48
N ALA A 13 -1.87 -19.91 -10.55
CA ALA A 13 -2.03 -18.88 -11.57
C ALA A 13 -1.75 -19.45 -12.98
N ALA A 14 -0.70 -20.24 -13.13
CA ALA A 14 -0.37 -20.92 -14.39
C ALA A 14 -1.47 -21.91 -14.82
N ALA A 15 -2.00 -22.69 -13.88
CA ALA A 15 -3.08 -23.63 -14.15
C ALA A 15 -4.39 -22.93 -14.53
N ALA A 16 -4.70 -21.78 -13.93
CA ALA A 16 -5.86 -20.96 -14.28
C ALA A 16 -5.72 -20.38 -15.70
N ARG A 17 -4.56 -19.84 -16.06
CA ARG A 17 -4.28 -19.33 -17.41
C ARG A 17 -4.34 -20.41 -18.48
N ALA A 18 -3.77 -21.59 -18.23
CA ALA A 18 -3.79 -22.72 -19.15
C ALA A 18 -5.22 -23.20 -19.48
N ARG A 19 -6.17 -22.96 -18.59
CA ARG A 19 -7.59 -23.29 -18.77
C ARG A 19 -8.38 -22.18 -19.47
N GLY A 20 -7.78 -21.03 -19.75
CA GLY A 20 -8.49 -19.85 -20.24
C GLY A 20 -9.50 -19.30 -19.23
N LEU A 21 -9.41 -19.74 -17.98
CA LEU A 21 -10.28 -19.30 -16.91
C LEU A 21 -9.71 -18.01 -16.33
N ASP A 22 -10.31 -16.92 -16.70
CA ASP A 22 -10.48 -15.82 -15.79
C ASP A 22 -11.29 -16.30 -14.59
N PRO A 23 -11.09 -15.72 -13.38
CA PRO A 23 -11.81 -16.18 -12.20
C PRO A 23 -13.28 -16.40 -12.55
N ARG A 24 -13.81 -17.53 -12.09
CA ARG A 24 -15.19 -17.92 -12.36
C ARG A 24 -16.10 -16.73 -12.24
N THR A 25 -16.98 -16.55 -13.23
CA THR A 25 -18.05 -15.54 -13.15
C THR A 25 -19.03 -15.84 -12.01
N GLU A 26 -19.07 -17.08 -11.56
CA GLU A 26 -19.82 -17.52 -10.39
C GLU A 26 -18.86 -17.48 -9.18
N ILE A 27 -19.00 -16.45 -8.38
CA ILE A 27 -18.31 -16.32 -7.10
C ILE A 27 -19.21 -16.91 -6.02
N GLU A 28 -18.61 -17.57 -5.03
CA GLU A 28 -19.33 -18.08 -3.85
C GLU A 28 -19.98 -16.97 -3.02
N ILE A 29 -19.53 -15.72 -3.20
CA ILE A 29 -20.07 -14.53 -2.55
C ILE A 29 -21.02 -13.84 -3.53
N PRO A 30 -22.28 -13.53 -3.14
CA PRO A 30 -23.19 -12.78 -3.98
C PRO A 30 -22.54 -11.49 -4.49
N VAL A 31 -22.67 -11.22 -5.78
CA VAL A 31 -22.19 -9.97 -6.37
C VAL A 31 -22.98 -8.82 -5.75
N ALA A 32 -22.33 -7.98 -4.96
CA ALA A 32 -22.90 -6.76 -4.45
C ALA A 32 -23.04 -5.75 -5.60
N SER A 33 -24.22 -5.21 -5.81
CA SER A 33 -24.47 -4.22 -6.86
C SER A 33 -23.93 -2.84 -6.50
N ASP A 34 -23.82 -2.56 -5.21
CA ASP A 34 -23.30 -1.32 -4.65
C ASP A 34 -22.64 -1.54 -3.27
N LEU A 35 -22.20 -0.44 -2.64
CA LEU A 35 -21.63 -0.47 -1.29
C LEU A 35 -22.62 -0.97 -0.24
N ALA A 36 -23.90 -0.59 -0.35
CA ALA A 36 -24.93 -0.98 0.60
C ALA A 36 -25.16 -2.50 0.62
N ASP A 37 -25.28 -3.12 -0.56
CA ASP A 37 -25.37 -4.58 -0.68
C ASP A 37 -24.12 -5.27 -0.12
N ARG A 38 -22.95 -4.68 -0.34
CA ARG A 38 -21.69 -5.21 0.20
C ARG A 38 -21.68 -5.20 1.72
N VAL A 39 -22.14 -4.09 2.34
CA VAL A 39 -22.23 -3.98 3.81
C VAL A 39 -23.23 -4.99 4.37
N GLU A 40 -24.38 -5.16 3.74
CA GLU A 40 -25.38 -6.15 4.15
C GLU A 40 -24.85 -7.58 4.06
N ALA A 41 -24.21 -7.93 2.93
CA ALA A 41 -23.63 -9.26 2.74
C ALA A 41 -22.48 -9.53 3.71
N LEU A 42 -21.69 -8.51 4.05
CA LEU A 42 -20.57 -8.63 4.98
C LEU A 42 -21.01 -8.86 6.41
N LEU A 43 -22.03 -8.14 6.86
CA LEU A 43 -22.45 -8.14 8.26
C LEU A 43 -23.61 -9.09 8.55
N GLY A 44 -24.37 -9.45 7.53
CA GLY A 44 -25.53 -10.33 7.67
C GLY A 44 -26.72 -9.68 8.39
N TYR A 45 -26.89 -8.36 8.32
CA TYR A 45 -28.02 -7.64 8.92
C TYR A 45 -29.08 -7.34 7.85
N PRO A 46 -30.15 -8.12 7.73
CA PRO A 46 -31.15 -7.94 6.68
C PRO A 46 -31.82 -6.57 6.74
N GLY A 47 -31.87 -5.88 5.60
CA GLY A 47 -32.50 -4.58 5.46
C GLY A 47 -31.58 -3.38 5.65
N ILE A 48 -30.35 -3.58 6.11
CA ILE A 48 -29.37 -2.49 6.29
C ILE A 48 -29.02 -1.84 4.95
N ALA A 49 -28.98 -2.61 3.84
CA ALA A 49 -28.68 -2.07 2.50
C ALA A 49 -29.73 -1.04 2.04
N ALA A 50 -31.01 -1.35 2.22
CA ALA A 50 -32.06 -0.42 1.88
C ALA A 50 -31.94 0.87 2.71
N ARG A 51 -31.65 0.72 4.00
CA ARG A 51 -31.51 1.86 4.91
C ARG A 51 -30.29 2.72 4.58
N ILE A 52 -29.15 2.11 4.23
CA ILE A 52 -27.96 2.86 3.79
C ILE A 52 -28.28 3.71 2.57
N ARG A 53 -28.98 3.16 1.57
CA ARG A 53 -29.35 3.91 0.35
C ARG A 53 -30.26 5.10 0.66
N GLU A 54 -31.24 4.94 1.55
CA GLU A 54 -32.07 6.04 2.00
C GLU A 54 -31.25 7.16 2.63
N LEU A 55 -30.34 6.81 3.55
CA LEU A 55 -29.51 7.78 4.26
C LEU A 55 -28.50 8.48 3.35
N GLU A 56 -27.80 7.74 2.48
CA GLU A 56 -26.82 8.34 1.55
C GLU A 56 -27.46 9.24 0.48
N ALA A 57 -28.76 9.09 0.22
CA ALA A 57 -29.50 10.02 -0.66
C ALA A 57 -29.70 11.42 -0.04
N GLU A 58 -29.68 11.53 1.28
CA GLU A 58 -30.02 12.75 2.02
C GLU A 58 -28.81 13.37 2.75
N MET A 59 -27.77 12.58 3.07
CA MET A 59 -26.67 13.02 3.92
C MET A 59 -25.32 12.42 3.50
N SER A 60 -24.23 12.92 4.10
CA SER A 60 -22.90 12.36 3.87
C SER A 60 -22.76 10.97 4.51
N ARG A 61 -21.79 10.19 4.02
CA ARG A 61 -21.51 8.84 4.52
C ARG A 61 -21.20 8.82 6.02
N GLU A 62 -20.48 9.80 6.53
CA GLU A 62 -20.17 9.91 7.95
C GLU A 62 -21.45 10.16 8.79
N GLU A 63 -22.34 10.97 8.30
CA GLU A 63 -23.66 11.21 8.95
C GLU A 63 -24.54 9.96 8.86
N ALA A 64 -24.56 9.29 7.70
CA ALA A 64 -25.27 8.03 7.51
C ALA A 64 -24.78 6.93 8.46
N ALA A 65 -23.47 6.83 8.66
CA ALA A 65 -22.89 5.86 9.60
C ALA A 65 -23.35 6.08 11.04
N LEU A 66 -23.49 7.34 11.49
CA LEU A 66 -24.04 7.63 12.82
C LEU A 66 -25.54 7.34 12.89
N ARG A 67 -26.27 7.70 11.83
CA ARG A 67 -27.72 7.48 11.78
C ARG A 67 -28.07 5.99 11.83
N ILE A 68 -27.28 5.16 11.18
CA ILE A 68 -27.36 3.69 11.34
C ILE A 68 -27.14 3.30 12.81
N GLY A 69 -26.26 3.98 13.53
CA GLY A 69 -26.08 3.79 14.97
C GLY A 69 -27.39 4.03 15.76
N ASP A 70 -28.15 5.08 15.41
CA ASP A 70 -29.48 5.33 16.02
C ASP A 70 -30.48 4.22 15.66
N ASP A 71 -30.46 3.75 14.42
CA ASP A 71 -31.36 2.69 13.97
C ASP A 71 -31.09 1.37 14.73
N PHE A 72 -29.83 1.04 15.01
CA PHE A 72 -29.45 -0.06 15.90
C PHE A 72 -29.88 0.20 17.36
N ALA A 73 -29.68 1.41 17.88
CA ALA A 73 -30.14 1.78 19.22
C ALA A 73 -31.67 1.65 19.37
N ALA A 74 -32.41 1.90 18.28
CA ALA A 74 -33.83 1.68 18.20
C ALA A 74 -34.22 0.21 17.95
N ARG A 75 -33.27 -0.72 17.87
CA ARG A 75 -33.46 -2.16 17.62
C ARG A 75 -34.14 -2.48 16.29
N MET A 76 -33.85 -1.71 15.26
CA MET A 76 -34.50 -1.87 13.95
C MET A 76 -34.09 -3.16 13.23
N PHE A 77 -32.95 -3.73 13.58
CA PHE A 77 -32.41 -4.93 12.93
C PHE A 77 -32.50 -6.21 13.80
N GLY A 78 -33.22 -6.13 14.92
CA GLY A 78 -33.57 -7.31 15.73
C GLY A 78 -32.66 -7.61 16.92
N GLU A 79 -31.85 -6.65 17.36
CA GLU A 79 -30.95 -6.76 18.52
C GLU A 79 -31.75 -7.03 19.81
N THR A 80 -31.19 -7.90 20.67
CA THR A 80 -31.82 -8.30 21.91
C THR A 80 -31.12 -7.73 23.14
N THR A 81 -29.80 -7.57 23.10
CA THR A 81 -29.00 -7.06 24.21
C THR A 81 -28.36 -5.71 23.90
N THR A 82 -27.97 -4.98 24.94
CA THR A 82 -27.24 -3.71 24.80
C THR A 82 -25.87 -3.91 24.15
N GLU A 83 -25.19 -5.00 24.44
CA GLU A 83 -23.89 -5.31 23.86
C GLU A 83 -24.00 -5.62 22.36
N GLU A 84 -25.04 -6.38 21.95
CA GLU A 84 -25.34 -6.60 20.52
C GLU A 84 -25.63 -5.29 19.78
N ILE A 85 -26.41 -4.40 20.34
CA ILE A 85 -26.68 -3.09 19.75
C ILE A 85 -25.36 -2.31 19.51
N LEU A 86 -24.52 -2.25 20.54
CA LEU A 86 -23.25 -1.55 20.45
C LEU A 86 -22.31 -2.19 19.43
N ASP A 87 -22.19 -3.51 19.45
CA ASP A 87 -21.32 -4.25 18.52
C ASP A 87 -21.79 -4.06 17.06
N HIS A 88 -23.07 -4.25 16.80
CA HIS A 88 -23.66 -4.12 15.46
C HIS A 88 -23.57 -2.68 14.94
N ALA A 89 -23.86 -1.68 15.78
CA ALA A 89 -23.75 -0.28 15.42
C ALA A 89 -22.32 0.12 15.03
N ILE A 90 -21.35 -0.29 15.82
CA ILE A 90 -19.93 0.02 15.58
C ILE A 90 -19.43 -0.68 14.30
N ARG A 91 -19.75 -1.97 14.12
CA ARG A 91 -19.35 -2.73 12.93
C ARG A 91 -20.07 -2.23 11.68
N GLY A 92 -21.35 -1.92 11.76
CA GLY A 92 -22.15 -1.35 10.67
C GLY A 92 -21.60 -0.03 10.18
N ALA A 93 -21.32 0.87 11.11
CA ALA A 93 -20.70 2.15 10.81
C ALA A 93 -19.29 1.98 10.21
N MET A 94 -18.47 1.07 10.77
CA MET A 94 -17.14 0.79 10.25
C MET A 94 -17.18 0.22 8.84
N ALA A 95 -18.08 -0.70 8.54
CA ALA A 95 -18.24 -1.27 7.21
C ALA A 95 -18.60 -0.19 6.18
N LEU A 96 -19.48 0.74 6.54
CA LEU A 96 -19.85 1.86 5.69
C LEU A 96 -18.68 2.84 5.50
N LEU A 97 -17.99 3.20 6.57
CA LEU A 97 -16.89 4.17 6.54
C LEU A 97 -15.64 3.65 5.84
N THR A 98 -15.42 2.35 5.83
CA THR A 98 -14.27 1.70 5.17
C THR A 98 -14.58 1.21 3.75
N GLU A 99 -15.74 1.55 3.21
CA GLU A 99 -16.16 1.20 1.85
C GLU A 99 -16.09 -0.31 1.55
N GLY A 100 -16.42 -1.12 2.55
CA GLY A 100 -16.44 -2.58 2.40
C GLY A 100 -15.07 -3.26 2.51
N VAL A 101 -14.09 -2.63 3.17
CA VAL A 101 -12.90 -3.34 3.64
C VAL A 101 -13.35 -4.36 4.68
N VAL A 102 -13.25 -5.64 4.34
CA VAL A 102 -13.81 -6.74 5.14
C VAL A 102 -13.15 -6.87 6.51
N ALA A 103 -11.83 -6.82 6.55
CA ALA A 103 -11.08 -7.11 7.76
C ALA A 103 -11.30 -6.08 8.90
N ALA A 104 -11.54 -4.81 8.58
CA ALA A 104 -11.68 -3.77 9.59
C ALA A 104 -12.92 -3.95 10.48
N PRO A 105 -14.16 -4.09 9.95
CA PRO A 105 -15.35 -4.28 10.77
C PRO A 105 -15.47 -5.70 11.34
N THR A 106 -14.95 -6.73 10.69
CA THR A 106 -15.11 -8.14 11.12
C THR A 106 -14.00 -8.61 12.04
N GLU A 107 -12.76 -8.30 11.72
CA GLU A 107 -11.58 -8.80 12.43
C GLU A 107 -10.86 -7.70 13.22
N GLY A 108 -11.02 -6.42 12.83
CA GLY A 108 -10.37 -5.29 13.51
C GLY A 108 -10.99 -4.94 14.86
N ILE A 109 -12.24 -5.38 15.09
CA ILE A 109 -12.93 -5.27 16.37
C ILE A 109 -13.15 -6.69 16.89
N ALA A 110 -12.41 -7.08 17.94
CA ALA A 110 -12.51 -8.42 18.50
C ALA A 110 -13.82 -8.63 19.26
N LYS A 111 -14.18 -7.68 20.10
CA LYS A 111 -15.46 -7.67 20.84
C LYS A 111 -15.84 -6.27 21.28
N VAL A 112 -17.11 -6.10 21.61
CA VAL A 112 -17.64 -4.92 22.28
C VAL A 112 -18.32 -5.40 23.56
N SER A 113 -18.09 -4.74 24.71
CA SER A 113 -18.65 -5.13 26.00
C SER A 113 -18.87 -3.92 26.91
N LEU A 114 -19.53 -4.16 28.02
CA LEU A 114 -19.68 -3.18 29.08
C LEU A 114 -18.72 -3.47 30.23
N GLY A 115 -18.07 -2.41 30.72
CA GLY A 115 -17.28 -2.43 31.96
C GLY A 115 -17.96 -1.64 33.07
N LYS A 116 -17.42 -1.72 34.30
CA LYS A 116 -17.90 -0.98 35.46
C LYS A 116 -16.89 0.08 35.90
N ASN A 117 -17.32 1.34 36.02
CA ASN A 117 -16.58 2.39 36.70
C ASN A 117 -16.55 2.12 38.23
N ASP A 118 -15.71 2.84 38.96
CA ASP A 118 -15.57 2.68 40.40
C ASP A 118 -16.84 3.07 41.17
N ASP A 119 -17.68 3.91 40.58
CA ASP A 119 -19.01 4.27 41.11
C ASP A 119 -20.11 3.26 40.77
N GLY A 120 -19.76 2.16 40.10
CA GLY A 120 -20.68 1.08 39.71
C GLY A 120 -21.44 1.34 38.41
N THR A 121 -21.24 2.49 37.75
CA THR A 121 -21.89 2.80 36.47
C THR A 121 -21.24 2.02 35.31
N ASP A 122 -22.07 1.69 34.29
CA ASP A 122 -21.58 1.00 33.10
C ASP A 122 -20.88 1.97 32.14
N TYR A 123 -19.82 1.49 31.48
CA TYR A 123 -19.14 2.19 30.38
C TYR A 123 -18.89 1.25 29.21
N LEU A 124 -18.79 1.83 28.01
CA LEU A 124 -18.49 1.10 26.79
C LEU A 124 -17.00 0.75 26.70
N LYS A 125 -16.70 -0.50 26.33
CA LYS A 125 -15.37 -1.06 26.14
C LYS A 125 -15.29 -1.68 24.73
N ILE A 126 -14.39 -1.18 23.88
CA ILE A 126 -14.17 -1.68 22.52
C ILE A 126 -12.79 -2.33 22.48
N TYR A 127 -12.74 -3.62 22.12
CA TYR A 127 -11.52 -4.39 21.99
C TYR A 127 -11.07 -4.41 20.54
N TYR A 128 -9.94 -3.78 20.28
CA TYR A 128 -9.34 -3.73 18.95
C TYR A 128 -8.30 -4.83 18.77
N ALA A 129 -8.39 -5.55 17.65
CA ALA A 129 -7.41 -6.54 17.22
C ALA A 129 -6.42 -5.96 16.20
N GLY A 130 -5.34 -6.70 15.91
CA GLY A 130 -4.32 -6.29 14.95
C GLY A 130 -4.84 -5.88 13.58
N PRO A 131 -5.84 -6.56 12.98
CA PRO A 131 -6.45 -6.21 11.70
C PRO A 131 -7.07 -4.81 11.60
N ILE A 132 -7.33 -4.11 12.73
CA ILE A 132 -7.79 -2.71 12.73
C ILE A 132 -6.84 -1.79 11.96
N ARG A 133 -5.60 -2.19 11.80
CA ARG A 133 -4.59 -1.52 10.97
C ARG A 133 -5.06 -1.28 9.54
N SER A 134 -5.87 -2.19 8.99
CA SER A 134 -6.41 -2.09 7.62
C SER A 134 -7.43 -0.96 7.44
N ALA A 135 -8.06 -0.51 8.53
CA ALA A 135 -9.10 0.53 8.48
C ALA A 135 -8.55 1.94 8.17
N GLY A 136 -7.28 2.17 8.42
CA GLY A 136 -6.68 3.51 8.39
C GLY A 136 -7.13 4.40 9.56
N GLY A 137 -6.30 5.39 9.93
CA GLY A 137 -6.48 6.17 11.16
C GLY A 137 -7.82 6.90 11.27
N THR A 138 -8.37 7.39 10.16
CA THR A 138 -9.68 8.07 10.20
C THR A 138 -10.80 7.14 10.63
N ALA A 139 -10.89 5.95 10.02
CA ALA A 139 -11.94 5.00 10.37
C ALA A 139 -11.74 4.41 11.78
N GLN A 140 -10.49 4.22 12.20
CA GLN A 140 -10.16 3.85 13.59
C GLN A 140 -10.73 4.86 14.59
N ALA A 141 -10.48 6.15 14.39
CA ALA A 141 -10.99 7.19 15.27
C ALA A 141 -12.52 7.34 15.19
N LEU A 142 -13.09 7.20 13.99
CA LEU A 142 -14.55 7.26 13.81
C LEU A 142 -15.26 6.09 14.49
N SER A 143 -14.66 4.90 14.60
CA SER A 143 -15.27 3.79 15.36
C SER A 143 -15.45 4.11 16.83
N VAL A 144 -14.49 4.82 17.43
CA VAL A 144 -14.60 5.31 18.81
C VAL A 144 -15.71 6.38 18.93
N LEU A 145 -15.79 7.27 17.94
CA LEU A 145 -16.81 8.32 17.88
C LEU A 145 -18.23 7.75 17.78
N VAL A 146 -18.42 6.77 16.88
CA VAL A 146 -19.69 6.04 16.74
C VAL A 146 -20.03 5.31 18.03
N GLY A 147 -19.05 4.65 18.65
CA GLY A 147 -19.24 4.00 19.95
C GLY A 147 -19.73 4.98 21.02
N ASP A 148 -19.13 6.16 21.12
CA ASP A 148 -19.57 7.21 22.04
C ASP A 148 -20.97 7.73 21.71
N TYR A 149 -21.27 7.94 20.44
CA TYR A 149 -22.57 8.39 19.98
C TYR A 149 -23.70 7.43 20.40
N VAL A 150 -23.53 6.14 20.10
CA VAL A 150 -24.51 5.11 20.44
C VAL A 150 -24.60 4.89 21.96
N ARG A 151 -23.46 4.93 22.66
CA ARG A 151 -23.41 4.90 24.13
C ARG A 151 -24.26 5.99 24.75
N GLN A 152 -24.16 7.22 24.23
CA GLN A 152 -24.99 8.35 24.72
C GLN A 152 -26.47 8.12 24.45
N ALA A 153 -26.83 7.64 23.25
CA ALA A 153 -28.21 7.32 22.91
C ALA A 153 -28.84 6.24 23.81
N LEU A 154 -28.01 5.30 24.28
CA LEU A 154 -28.43 4.25 25.22
C LEU A 154 -28.35 4.65 26.70
N GLY A 155 -27.91 5.87 27.02
CA GLY A 155 -27.79 6.35 28.40
C GLY A 155 -26.67 5.68 29.21
N ILE A 156 -25.68 5.09 28.56
CA ILE A 156 -24.50 4.47 29.21
C ILE A 156 -23.50 5.57 29.61
N ASN A 157 -22.90 5.47 30.80
CA ASN A 157 -21.96 6.47 31.30
C ASN A 157 -20.63 6.43 30.55
N ARG A 158 -19.88 7.53 30.63
CA ARG A 158 -18.53 7.59 30.07
C ARG A 158 -17.56 6.70 30.86
N TYR A 159 -16.54 6.24 30.18
CA TYR A 159 -15.38 5.62 30.83
C TYR A 159 -14.61 6.65 31.68
N VAL A 160 -14.25 6.29 32.90
CA VAL A 160 -13.40 7.05 33.81
C VAL A 160 -12.17 6.18 34.11
N PRO A 161 -11.00 6.48 33.50
CA PRO A 161 -9.79 5.68 33.71
C PRO A 161 -9.22 5.94 35.10
N ARG A 162 -8.65 4.90 35.72
CA ARG A 162 -7.82 5.04 36.93
C ARG A 162 -6.42 5.58 36.55
N PRO A 163 -5.71 6.27 37.43
CA PRO A 163 -4.38 6.81 37.12
C PRO A 163 -3.39 5.75 36.61
N GLU A 164 -3.39 4.56 37.21
CA GLU A 164 -2.53 3.44 36.80
C GLU A 164 -2.88 2.90 35.43
N GLU A 165 -4.12 2.98 35.01
CA GLU A 165 -4.54 2.61 33.65
C GLU A 165 -3.99 3.59 32.61
N VAL A 166 -4.02 4.89 32.91
CA VAL A 166 -3.44 5.94 32.06
C VAL A 166 -1.95 5.67 31.82
N GLU A 167 -1.19 5.40 32.88
CA GLU A 167 0.24 5.08 32.76
C GLU A 167 0.50 3.79 32.01
N ARG A 168 -0.36 2.79 32.18
CA ARG A 168 -0.31 1.54 31.44
C ARG A 168 -0.45 1.74 29.93
N TYR A 169 -1.39 2.56 29.48
CA TYR A 169 -1.54 2.89 28.05
C TYR A 169 -0.29 3.55 27.48
N ILE A 170 0.31 4.49 28.22
CA ILE A 170 1.53 5.19 27.78
C ILE A 170 2.69 4.20 27.61
N GLU A 171 2.88 3.30 28.57
CA GLU A 171 3.91 2.27 28.50
C GLU A 171 3.70 1.36 27.27
N GLU A 172 2.49 0.86 27.06
CA GLU A 172 2.18 -0.03 25.95
C GLU A 172 2.38 0.61 24.58
N ILE A 173 1.92 1.86 24.40
CA ILE A 173 2.06 2.57 23.13
C ILE A 173 3.54 2.81 22.79
N ARG A 174 4.36 3.13 23.79
CA ARG A 174 5.81 3.26 23.61
C ARG A 174 6.48 1.93 23.26
N GLN A 175 6.12 0.87 23.97
CA GLN A 175 6.64 -0.47 23.67
C GLN A 175 6.22 -0.90 22.26
N TYR A 176 4.96 -0.70 21.91
CA TYR A 176 4.47 -1.00 20.56
C TYR A 176 5.22 -0.22 19.48
N ASN A 177 5.50 1.07 19.71
CA ASN A 177 6.29 1.86 18.77
C ASN A 177 7.72 1.32 18.57
N ASN A 178 8.34 0.80 19.63
CA ASN A 178 9.68 0.20 19.53
C ASN A 178 9.68 -1.08 18.69
N ILE A 179 8.57 -1.83 18.69
CA ILE A 179 8.42 -3.07 17.93
C ILE A 179 8.00 -2.79 16.49
N MET A 180 6.99 -1.92 16.29
CA MET A 180 6.25 -1.81 15.04
C MET A 180 6.35 -0.44 14.35
N SER A 181 7.05 0.53 14.93
CA SER A 181 7.21 1.89 14.38
C SER A 181 5.89 2.53 13.94
N LEU A 182 5.22 3.22 14.85
CA LEU A 182 3.98 3.96 14.58
C LEU A 182 4.21 5.08 13.54
N GLN A 183 3.19 5.41 12.76
CA GLN A 183 3.20 6.58 11.87
C GLN A 183 3.34 7.88 12.64
N TYR A 184 2.77 7.93 13.82
CA TYR A 184 2.83 9.03 14.75
C TYR A 184 2.97 8.50 16.17
N LEU A 185 4.01 8.91 16.88
CA LEU A 185 4.17 8.65 18.30
C LEU A 185 3.74 9.91 19.07
N PRO A 186 2.56 9.89 19.72
CA PRO A 186 2.12 11.02 20.51
C PRO A 186 3.05 11.26 21.72
N SER A 187 3.17 12.52 22.12
CA SER A 187 3.84 12.87 23.36
C SER A 187 3.07 12.31 24.57
N GLU A 188 3.75 12.15 25.71
CA GLU A 188 3.07 11.72 26.95
C GLU A 188 1.91 12.62 27.32
N LYS A 189 2.03 13.93 27.10
CA LYS A 189 0.97 14.88 27.36
C LYS A 189 -0.25 14.60 26.51
N GLU A 190 -0.06 14.37 25.21
CA GLU A 190 -1.15 14.01 24.31
C GLU A 190 -1.80 12.69 24.70
N LEU A 191 -0.99 11.66 25.00
CA LEU A 191 -1.50 10.37 25.45
C LEU A 191 -2.33 10.50 26.74
N ARG A 192 -1.83 11.22 27.75
CA ARG A 192 -2.58 11.47 28.99
C ARG A 192 -3.90 12.19 28.70
N THR A 193 -3.86 13.22 27.84
CA THR A 193 -5.07 13.96 27.47
C THR A 193 -6.10 13.07 26.79
N ILE A 194 -5.68 12.27 25.82
CA ILE A 194 -6.58 11.34 25.10
C ILE A 194 -7.19 10.33 26.06
N ILE A 195 -6.36 9.61 26.81
CA ILE A 195 -6.81 8.48 27.63
C ILE A 195 -7.71 8.97 28.76
N THR A 196 -7.38 10.09 29.39
CA THR A 196 -8.19 10.66 30.48
C THR A 196 -9.54 11.19 30.01
N ASN A 197 -9.61 11.73 28.81
CA ASN A 197 -10.82 12.40 28.33
C ASN A 197 -11.67 11.57 27.35
N CYS A 198 -11.13 10.52 26.76
CA CYS A 198 -11.90 9.65 25.86
C CYS A 198 -13.07 9.02 26.63
N PRO A 199 -14.32 9.22 26.15
CA PRO A 199 -15.50 8.69 26.85
C PRO A 199 -15.71 7.19 26.68
N VAL A 200 -14.94 6.54 25.80
CA VAL A 200 -14.99 5.11 25.52
C VAL A 200 -13.67 4.47 25.93
N CYS A 201 -13.73 3.31 26.57
CA CYS A 201 -12.54 2.52 26.86
C CYS A 201 -12.02 1.85 25.59
N ILE A 202 -10.87 2.29 25.10
CA ILE A 202 -10.18 1.69 23.97
C ILE A 202 -9.31 0.56 24.51
N ASP A 203 -9.78 -0.67 24.37
CA ASP A 203 -9.06 -1.87 24.80
C ASP A 203 -8.53 -2.63 23.58
N GLY A 204 -7.93 -3.78 23.78
CA GLY A 204 -7.41 -4.58 22.67
C GLY A 204 -6.96 -5.97 23.10
N GLU A 205 -6.86 -6.83 22.10
CA GLU A 205 -6.26 -8.14 22.27
C GLU A 205 -4.74 -8.06 22.42
N PRO A 206 -4.10 -9.03 23.10
CA PRO A 206 -2.66 -9.18 23.09
C PRO A 206 -2.19 -9.56 21.68
N THR A 207 -1.51 -8.65 21.01
CA THR A 207 -1.02 -8.86 19.64
C THR A 207 0.48 -9.09 19.56
N GLU A 208 1.22 -8.68 20.59
CA GLU A 208 2.67 -8.79 20.65
C GLU A 208 3.08 -9.85 21.69
N GLN A 209 4.30 -10.36 21.57
CA GLN A 209 4.82 -11.30 22.59
C GLN A 209 5.36 -10.61 23.83
N GLN A 210 5.52 -9.29 23.79
CA GLN A 210 6.10 -8.51 24.86
C GLN A 210 5.07 -8.13 25.91
N GLU A 211 5.43 -8.30 27.18
CA GLU A 211 4.65 -7.82 28.32
C GLU A 211 5.17 -6.46 28.81
N VAL A 212 4.28 -5.69 29.43
CA VAL A 212 4.66 -4.45 30.11
C VAL A 212 5.50 -4.73 31.36
N SER A 213 6.36 -3.79 31.69
CA SER A 213 7.25 -3.91 32.85
C SER A 213 6.63 -3.32 34.11
N GLY A 214 5.95 -2.16 33.96
CA GLY A 214 5.24 -1.46 35.04
C GLY A 214 3.81 -1.96 35.21
N TYR A 215 2.91 -1.17 35.54
CA TYR A 215 1.45 -1.28 35.71
C TYR A 215 0.80 -2.61 35.29
N ARG A 216 1.22 -3.73 35.90
CA ARG A 216 0.79 -5.10 35.65
C ARG A 216 -0.42 -5.47 36.48
N ASN A 217 -1.17 -6.48 36.04
CA ASN A 217 -2.29 -7.07 36.76
C ASN A 217 -3.36 -6.07 37.20
N LEU A 218 -3.66 -5.10 36.34
CA LEU A 218 -4.72 -4.13 36.58
C LEU A 218 -6.09 -4.83 36.46
N GLU A 219 -6.98 -4.56 37.40
CA GLU A 219 -8.28 -5.22 37.52
C GLU A 219 -9.13 -5.12 36.26
N ARG A 220 -9.10 -3.94 35.59
CA ARG A 220 -9.92 -3.66 34.41
C ARG A 220 -9.17 -3.86 33.08
N VAL A 221 -7.92 -4.34 33.11
CA VAL A 221 -7.11 -4.65 31.93
C VAL A 221 -6.80 -6.14 31.91
N GLU A 222 -7.37 -6.86 30.97
CA GLU A 222 -7.40 -8.34 30.95
C GLU A 222 -6.04 -9.01 30.68
N THR A 223 -5.04 -8.27 30.17
CA THR A 223 -3.73 -8.81 29.80
C THR A 223 -2.57 -7.94 30.26
N ASN A 224 -1.42 -8.55 30.49
CA ASN A 224 -0.15 -7.83 30.69
C ASN A 224 0.62 -7.66 29.37
N THR A 225 0.17 -8.24 28.31
CA THR A 225 0.81 -8.20 26.99
C THR A 225 0.40 -6.94 26.24
N VAL A 226 1.29 -6.45 25.38
CA VAL A 226 1.05 -5.23 24.60
C VAL A 226 -0.12 -5.42 23.64
N ARG A 227 -1.06 -4.47 23.66
CA ARG A 227 -2.30 -4.46 22.88
C ARG A 227 -2.12 -3.55 21.64
N GLY A 228 -1.63 -4.12 20.53
CA GLY A 228 -1.31 -3.34 19.31
C GLY A 228 -2.51 -2.66 18.69
N GLY A 229 -3.70 -3.28 18.67
CA GLY A 229 -4.92 -2.67 18.17
C GLY A 229 -5.30 -1.40 18.93
N MET A 230 -5.22 -1.43 20.24
CA MET A 230 -5.40 -0.25 21.11
C MET A 230 -4.37 0.84 20.80
N ALA A 231 -3.09 0.48 20.69
CA ALA A 231 -2.01 1.43 20.41
C ALA A 231 -2.21 2.15 19.07
N LEU A 232 -2.64 1.43 18.04
CA LEU A 232 -2.97 2.00 16.73
C LEU A 232 -4.13 3.00 16.80
N VAL A 233 -5.24 2.63 17.44
CA VAL A 233 -6.43 3.49 17.52
C VAL A 233 -6.14 4.77 18.30
N VAL A 234 -5.37 4.70 19.38
CA VAL A 234 -4.98 5.88 20.17
C VAL A 234 -4.01 6.77 19.41
N ALA A 235 -2.94 6.20 18.84
CA ALA A 235 -1.85 6.98 18.25
C ALA A 235 -2.15 7.41 16.80
N GLU A 236 -2.50 6.47 15.92
CA GLU A 236 -2.75 6.74 14.49
C GLU A 236 -4.21 7.15 14.21
N GLY A 237 -5.13 6.74 15.08
CA GLY A 237 -6.53 7.16 15.05
C GLY A 237 -6.71 8.52 15.70
N LEU A 238 -6.87 8.55 17.01
CA LEU A 238 -7.28 9.76 17.73
C LEU A 238 -6.23 10.88 17.72
N ALA A 239 -4.96 10.57 17.98
CA ALA A 239 -3.93 11.60 18.03
C ALA A 239 -3.60 12.16 16.64
N LEU A 240 -3.24 11.31 15.70
CA LEU A 240 -2.83 11.74 14.35
C LEU A 240 -3.97 12.42 13.58
N LYS A 241 -5.20 11.94 13.72
CA LYS A 241 -6.37 12.44 12.99
C LYS A 241 -7.24 13.42 13.78
N ALA A 242 -6.76 13.91 14.93
CA ALA A 242 -7.47 14.86 15.78
C ALA A 242 -8.12 16.04 15.00
N PRO A 243 -7.45 16.73 14.06
CA PRO A 243 -8.06 17.82 13.29
C PRO A 243 -9.29 17.38 12.48
N LYS A 244 -9.24 16.18 11.90
CA LYS A 244 -10.36 15.61 11.12
C LYS A 244 -11.52 15.19 12.04
N ILE A 245 -11.19 14.62 13.20
CA ILE A 245 -12.20 14.22 14.18
C ILE A 245 -12.93 15.43 14.75
N VAL A 246 -12.24 16.52 15.06
CA VAL A 246 -12.87 17.78 15.50
C VAL A 246 -13.88 18.31 14.48
N LYS A 247 -13.57 18.25 13.17
CA LYS A 247 -14.50 18.63 12.12
C LYS A 247 -15.78 17.78 12.18
N ASN A 248 -15.62 16.46 12.34
CA ASN A 248 -16.74 15.54 12.40
C ASN A 248 -17.57 15.75 13.68
N VAL A 249 -16.93 15.89 14.84
CA VAL A 249 -17.58 16.19 16.12
C VAL A 249 -18.44 17.45 16.01
N LYS A 250 -17.89 18.54 15.44
CA LYS A 250 -18.63 19.79 15.24
C LYS A 250 -19.81 19.63 14.27
N LYS A 251 -19.59 18.95 13.14
CA LYS A 251 -20.64 18.69 12.15
C LYS A 251 -21.80 17.90 12.76
N MET A 252 -21.46 16.89 13.57
CA MET A 252 -22.42 15.98 14.20
C MET A 252 -22.97 16.50 15.54
N LYS A 253 -22.48 17.67 15.99
CA LYS A 253 -22.86 18.31 17.27
C LYS A 253 -22.72 17.41 18.50
N MET A 254 -21.68 16.59 18.51
CA MET A 254 -21.37 15.70 19.64
C MET A 254 -20.76 16.48 20.79
N ALA A 255 -21.24 16.24 21.99
CA ALA A 255 -20.70 16.83 23.21
C ALA A 255 -19.57 15.98 23.83
N GLY A 256 -18.69 16.62 24.62
CA GLY A 256 -17.67 15.89 25.38
C GLY A 256 -16.35 15.61 24.63
N TRP A 257 -16.14 16.26 23.48
CA TRP A 257 -14.92 16.10 22.66
C TRP A 257 -14.10 17.40 22.53
N ASP A 258 -14.44 18.45 23.28
CA ASP A 258 -13.78 19.76 23.20
C ASP A 258 -12.28 19.69 23.52
N TRP A 259 -11.87 18.72 24.32
CA TRP A 259 -10.47 18.45 24.68
C TRP A 259 -9.56 18.15 23.46
N LEU A 260 -10.12 17.68 22.35
CA LEU A 260 -9.35 17.50 21.12
C LEU A 260 -8.89 18.83 20.51
N GLU A 261 -9.65 19.90 20.67
CA GLU A 261 -9.27 21.23 20.17
C GLU A 261 -8.06 21.78 20.93
N GLU A 262 -7.99 21.52 22.23
CA GLU A 262 -6.86 21.94 23.06
C GLU A 262 -5.56 21.24 22.63
N MET A 263 -5.65 19.98 22.21
CA MET A 263 -4.50 19.24 21.67
C MET A 263 -3.98 19.85 20.37
N ILE A 264 -4.85 20.24 19.46
CA ILE A 264 -4.47 20.81 18.16
C ILE A 264 -3.78 22.17 18.33
N GLY A 265 -4.25 22.99 19.29
CA GLY A 265 -3.70 24.33 19.59
C GLY A 265 -2.32 24.30 20.26
N GLY A 266 -1.89 23.17 20.81
CA GLY A 266 -0.64 23.02 21.57
C GLY A 266 0.63 22.75 20.74
N GLY A 267 0.58 22.75 19.42
CA GLY A 267 1.76 22.70 18.54
C GLY A 267 2.40 21.31 18.35
N GLY A 268 1.73 20.23 18.76
CA GLY A 268 2.23 18.86 18.65
C GLY A 268 1.63 18.02 17.51
N ALA A 269 0.52 18.44 16.94
CA ALA A 269 -0.08 17.70 15.84
C ALA A 269 0.86 17.80 14.62
N ALA A 270 1.50 16.70 14.25
CA ALA A 270 2.07 16.58 12.92
C ALA A 270 0.99 16.99 11.92
N LYS A 271 1.34 17.88 10.97
CA LYS A 271 0.44 18.17 9.85
C LYS A 271 0.01 16.83 9.30
N SER A 272 -1.29 16.53 9.39
CA SER A 272 -1.78 15.32 8.76
C SER A 272 -1.44 15.42 7.28
N ASP A 273 -0.95 14.35 6.69
CA ASP A 273 -0.68 14.30 5.24
C ASP A 273 -1.94 14.67 4.41
N ASP A 274 -3.11 14.73 5.05
CA ASP A 274 -4.39 15.16 4.49
C ASP A 274 -4.52 16.69 4.26
N ASP A 275 -3.69 17.53 4.91
CA ASP A 275 -3.74 18.99 4.72
C ASP A 275 -3.00 19.45 3.45
N ASP A 276 -2.33 18.54 2.76
CA ASP A 276 -1.58 18.79 1.51
C ASP A 276 -2.48 18.64 0.25
N LYS A 277 -3.77 18.96 0.37
CA LYS A 277 -4.67 19.00 -0.80
C LYS A 277 -4.21 20.07 -1.77
N GLY A 278 -3.41 19.65 -2.74
CA GLY A 278 -2.88 20.51 -3.80
C GLY A 278 -1.35 20.59 -3.88
N ALA A 279 -0.62 20.07 -2.89
CA ALA A 279 0.83 19.93 -3.02
C ALA A 279 1.16 18.73 -3.91
N ALA A 280 2.08 18.90 -4.84
CA ALA A 280 2.59 17.81 -5.65
C ALA A 280 3.15 16.68 -4.74
N VAL A 281 2.83 15.43 -5.06
CA VAL A 281 3.38 14.27 -4.36
C VAL A 281 4.90 14.31 -4.48
N LYS A 282 5.59 14.33 -3.34
CA LYS A 282 7.06 14.35 -3.30
C LYS A 282 7.58 12.93 -3.07
N PRO A 283 8.56 12.48 -3.87
CA PRO A 283 9.22 11.20 -3.63
C PRO A 283 9.83 11.15 -2.22
N LYS A 284 9.76 9.98 -1.58
CA LYS A 284 10.49 9.69 -0.34
C LYS A 284 11.77 8.96 -0.67
N ASP A 285 12.87 9.37 -0.05
CA ASP A 285 14.16 8.68 -0.15
C ASP A 285 14.26 7.49 0.82
N LYS A 286 13.13 6.79 1.03
CA LYS A 286 13.07 5.65 1.95
C LYS A 286 12.77 4.39 1.17
N TYR A 287 13.69 3.45 1.30
CA TYR A 287 13.56 2.11 0.76
C TYR A 287 12.99 1.15 1.80
N LEU A 288 12.86 -0.08 1.41
CA LEU A 288 12.35 -1.27 2.07
C LEU A 288 12.70 -1.49 3.55
N ARG A 289 13.58 -0.70 4.13
CA ARG A 289 14.05 -0.87 5.50
C ARG A 289 13.15 -0.23 6.55
N ASP A 290 12.24 0.65 6.12
CA ASP A 290 11.32 1.30 7.04
C ASP A 290 10.02 0.51 7.17
N LEU A 291 9.62 0.31 8.42
CA LEU A 291 8.31 -0.23 8.76
C LEU A 291 7.49 0.89 9.39
N ILE A 292 6.31 1.16 8.86
CA ILE A 292 5.34 2.09 9.45
C ILE A 292 4.08 1.31 9.80
N GLY A 293 3.75 1.23 11.08
CA GLY A 293 2.65 0.40 11.56
C GLY A 293 2.81 -1.07 11.17
N GLY A 294 4.04 -1.60 11.17
CA GLY A 294 4.37 -2.97 10.78
C GLY A 294 4.28 -3.27 9.28
N ARG A 295 4.15 -2.24 8.43
CA ARG A 295 4.08 -2.39 6.97
C ARG A 295 5.35 -1.89 6.33
N PRO A 296 5.96 -2.65 5.39
CA PRO A 296 7.06 -2.15 4.58
C PRO A 296 6.67 -0.88 3.84
N VAL A 297 7.60 0.06 3.79
CA VAL A 297 7.46 1.30 3.02
C VAL A 297 8.52 1.29 1.95
N PHE A 298 8.08 1.37 0.69
CA PHE A 298 8.97 1.53 -0.44
C PHE A 298 9.15 3.00 -0.80
N SER A 299 10.20 3.29 -1.55
CA SER A 299 10.32 4.58 -2.23
C SER A 299 9.11 4.81 -3.12
N TYR A 300 8.81 6.07 -3.40
CA TYR A 300 7.75 6.40 -4.34
C TYR A 300 7.99 5.70 -5.68
N PRO A 301 6.91 5.24 -6.33
CA PRO A 301 6.98 4.82 -7.72
C PRO A 301 7.59 5.92 -8.59
N MET A 302 8.24 5.53 -9.67
CA MET A 302 8.90 6.42 -10.62
C MET A 302 10.10 7.20 -10.07
N ARG A 303 10.62 6.83 -8.92
CA ARG A 303 11.90 7.32 -8.43
C ARG A 303 13.00 6.35 -8.81
N LYS A 304 14.18 6.88 -9.09
CA LYS A 304 15.37 6.08 -9.36
C LYS A 304 15.57 5.01 -8.28
N GLY A 305 15.70 3.77 -8.70
CA GLY A 305 15.85 2.60 -7.83
C GLY A 305 14.56 2.14 -7.13
N GLY A 306 13.40 2.74 -7.41
CA GLY A 306 12.11 2.35 -6.87
C GLY A 306 11.26 1.56 -7.86
N PHE A 307 10.00 1.32 -7.47
CA PHE A 307 9.03 0.70 -8.36
C PHE A 307 8.52 1.67 -9.42
N ARG A 308 8.27 1.16 -10.62
CA ARG A 308 7.53 1.84 -11.67
C ARG A 308 6.06 1.47 -11.58
N LEU A 309 5.19 2.46 -11.37
CA LEU A 309 3.76 2.26 -11.17
C LEU A 309 3.08 1.87 -12.48
N ARG A 310 2.48 0.69 -12.52
CA ARG A 310 1.66 0.20 -13.63
C ARG A 310 0.20 0.10 -13.21
N LEU A 311 -0.68 0.71 -14.01
CA LEU A 311 -2.11 0.58 -13.83
C LEU A 311 -2.63 -0.54 -14.73
N GLY A 312 -3.38 -1.47 -14.16
CA GLY A 312 -3.94 -2.57 -14.89
C GLY A 312 -4.96 -3.37 -14.08
N ARG A 313 -5.50 -4.39 -14.70
CA ARG A 313 -6.35 -5.35 -13.99
C ARG A 313 -5.46 -6.36 -13.27
N SER A 314 -5.40 -6.26 -11.95
CA SER A 314 -4.94 -7.39 -11.16
C SER A 314 -6.11 -8.33 -10.91
N ARG A 315 -5.91 -9.60 -11.18
CA ARG A 315 -6.86 -10.65 -10.84
C ARG A 315 -6.76 -10.95 -9.37
N ASN A 316 -7.44 -10.20 -8.55
CA ASN A 316 -7.45 -10.46 -7.14
C ASN A 316 -8.88 -10.58 -6.62
N THR A 317 -8.97 -11.21 -5.50
CA THR A 317 -10.17 -11.68 -4.82
C THR A 317 -10.89 -10.57 -4.02
N GLY A 318 -10.88 -9.33 -4.48
CA GLY A 318 -11.63 -8.23 -3.82
C GLY A 318 -10.90 -7.53 -2.69
N PHE A 319 -9.65 -7.92 -2.37
CA PHE A 319 -8.78 -7.16 -1.48
C PHE A 319 -7.94 -6.15 -2.27
N ALA A 320 -7.60 -5.04 -1.62
CA ALA A 320 -6.57 -4.15 -2.14
C ALA A 320 -5.28 -4.96 -2.38
N ALA A 321 -4.86 -5.06 -3.63
CA ALA A 321 -3.70 -5.84 -3.98
C ALA A 321 -2.72 -5.05 -4.85
N ALA A 322 -1.43 -5.27 -4.57
CA ALA A 322 -0.33 -4.82 -5.41
C ALA A 322 0.32 -6.04 -6.06
N GLY A 323 0.35 -6.06 -7.39
CA GLY A 323 1.04 -7.11 -8.14
C GLY A 323 2.53 -6.84 -8.20
N LEU A 324 3.34 -7.81 -7.82
CA LEU A 324 4.79 -7.78 -7.98
C LEU A 324 5.27 -8.97 -8.81
N ASN A 325 6.30 -8.75 -9.62
CA ASN A 325 6.95 -9.87 -10.29
C ASN A 325 7.59 -10.79 -9.23
N PRO A 326 7.43 -12.13 -9.32
CA PRO A 326 8.07 -13.07 -8.42
C PRO A 326 9.60 -12.93 -8.35
N ALA A 327 10.24 -12.52 -9.45
CA ALA A 327 11.67 -12.24 -9.45
C ALA A 327 12.03 -11.11 -8.49
N THR A 328 11.23 -10.04 -8.43
CA THR A 328 11.39 -8.93 -7.47
C THR A 328 11.33 -9.44 -6.04
N MET A 329 10.38 -10.32 -5.71
CA MET A 329 10.25 -10.89 -4.36
C MET A 329 11.54 -11.63 -3.95
N HIS A 330 12.15 -12.40 -4.86
CA HIS A 330 13.39 -13.13 -4.58
C HIS A 330 14.62 -12.23 -4.49
N ILE A 331 14.74 -11.25 -5.36
CA ILE A 331 15.86 -10.28 -5.33
C ILE A 331 15.83 -9.47 -4.04
N LEU A 332 14.65 -9.14 -3.54
CA LEU A 332 14.45 -8.46 -2.25
C LEU A 332 14.53 -9.41 -1.04
N GLY A 333 15.17 -10.58 -1.18
CA GLY A 333 15.47 -11.50 -0.09
C GLY A 333 14.25 -12.16 0.53
N ASP A 334 13.21 -12.40 -0.24
CA ASP A 334 11.92 -12.96 0.20
C ASP A 334 11.23 -12.14 1.32
N PHE A 335 11.66 -10.89 1.51
CA PHE A 335 11.09 -10.00 2.51
C PHE A 335 9.63 -9.64 2.19
N LEU A 336 9.28 -9.56 0.91
CA LEU A 336 7.93 -9.32 0.42
C LEU A 336 7.27 -10.64 0.04
N ALA A 337 6.61 -11.24 1.01
CA ALA A 337 5.83 -12.44 0.81
C ALA A 337 4.46 -12.14 0.21
N VAL A 338 3.85 -13.16 -0.40
CA VAL A 338 2.44 -13.13 -0.77
C VAL A 338 1.58 -12.80 0.46
N GLY A 339 0.69 -11.81 0.32
CA GLY A 339 -0.16 -11.33 1.39
C GLY A 339 0.46 -10.29 2.33
N THR A 340 1.77 -10.02 2.22
CA THR A 340 2.39 -8.91 2.97
C THR A 340 1.69 -7.60 2.61
N GLN A 341 1.23 -6.86 3.60
CA GLN A 341 0.66 -5.52 3.37
C GLN A 341 1.78 -4.51 3.21
N MET A 342 1.79 -3.82 2.09
CA MET A 342 2.80 -2.83 1.74
C MET A 342 2.15 -1.47 1.47
N LYS A 343 2.80 -0.39 1.90
CA LYS A 343 2.44 0.96 1.45
C LYS A 343 3.14 1.24 0.12
N ILE A 344 2.34 1.55 -0.89
CA ILE A 344 2.81 1.72 -2.27
C ILE A 344 3.13 3.17 -2.58
N GLU A 345 2.45 4.08 -1.91
CA GLU A 345 2.63 5.52 -2.08
C GLU A 345 2.33 6.28 -0.79
N ARG A 346 2.73 7.52 -0.74
CA ARG A 346 2.47 8.37 0.42
C ARG A 346 1.31 9.34 0.11
N PRO A 347 0.33 9.35 0.96
CA PRO A 347 0.02 8.49 2.11
C PRO A 347 -0.86 7.30 1.74
N GLY A 348 -0.52 6.61 0.68
CA GLY A 348 -1.27 5.53 0.07
C GLY A 348 -1.82 4.49 1.05
N LYS A 349 -2.86 3.83 0.65
CA LYS A 349 -3.42 2.67 1.35
C LYS A 349 -2.43 1.50 1.27
N ALA A 350 -2.41 0.65 2.29
CA ALA A 350 -1.64 -0.58 2.22
C ALA A 350 -2.38 -1.58 1.33
N ALA A 351 -1.63 -2.23 0.45
CA ALA A 351 -2.11 -3.29 -0.43
C ALA A 351 -1.42 -4.60 -0.10
N GLY A 352 -2.15 -5.71 -0.20
CA GLY A 352 -1.59 -7.06 -0.09
C GLY A 352 -0.81 -7.42 -1.34
N ILE A 353 0.39 -7.98 -1.17
CA ILE A 353 1.23 -8.39 -2.29
C ILE A 353 0.71 -9.68 -2.90
N VAL A 354 0.58 -9.69 -4.23
CA VAL A 354 0.24 -10.86 -5.05
C VAL A 354 1.28 -11.05 -6.16
N PRO A 355 1.64 -12.29 -6.53
CA PRO A 355 2.58 -12.52 -7.62
C PRO A 355 1.93 -12.27 -8.97
N VAL A 356 2.61 -11.51 -9.83
CA VAL A 356 2.22 -11.24 -11.22
C VAL A 356 3.45 -11.37 -12.11
N ASP A 357 3.52 -12.41 -12.91
CA ASP A 357 4.67 -12.72 -13.76
C ASP A 357 4.58 -12.12 -15.19
N SER A 358 3.51 -11.37 -15.47
CA SER A 358 3.30 -10.68 -16.74
C SER A 358 3.75 -9.22 -16.73
N ILE A 359 4.39 -8.77 -15.65
CA ILE A 359 4.95 -7.44 -15.50
C ILE A 359 6.46 -7.51 -15.39
N GLN A 360 7.15 -6.41 -15.64
CA GLN A 360 8.61 -6.37 -15.62
C GLN A 360 9.15 -6.56 -14.20
N GLY A 361 10.13 -7.45 -14.09
CA GLY A 361 10.91 -7.66 -12.88
C GLY A 361 11.99 -6.59 -12.65
N PRO A 362 12.82 -6.76 -11.62
CA PRO A 362 13.83 -5.79 -11.24
C PRO A 362 15.01 -5.77 -12.23
N THR A 363 15.64 -4.61 -12.36
CA THR A 363 16.94 -4.48 -13.00
C THR A 363 18.03 -4.40 -11.93
N VAL A 364 18.97 -5.29 -12.01
CA VAL A 364 20.01 -5.45 -11.01
C VAL A 364 21.40 -5.34 -11.62
N LYS A 365 22.36 -4.85 -10.80
CA LYS A 365 23.77 -4.89 -11.07
C LYS A 365 24.39 -6.00 -10.23
N LEU A 366 25.08 -6.91 -10.89
CA LEU A 366 25.80 -8.01 -10.25
C LEU A 366 27.20 -7.56 -9.83
N ARG A 367 27.82 -8.28 -8.89
CA ARG A 367 29.22 -8.05 -8.48
C ARG A 367 30.24 -8.17 -9.61
N SER A 368 29.85 -8.83 -10.71
CA SER A 368 30.66 -8.87 -11.95
C SER A 368 30.64 -7.55 -12.72
N GLY A 369 29.78 -6.58 -12.34
CA GLY A 369 29.50 -5.37 -13.10
C GLY A 369 28.47 -5.56 -14.22
N GLU A 370 27.90 -6.74 -14.36
CA GLU A 370 26.82 -7.00 -15.32
C GLU A 370 25.52 -6.36 -14.82
N VAL A 371 24.83 -5.65 -15.71
CA VAL A 371 23.49 -5.10 -15.49
C VAL A 371 22.49 -5.89 -16.32
N ARG A 372 21.41 -6.34 -15.69
CA ARG A 372 20.37 -7.12 -16.36
C ARG A 372 19.01 -6.98 -15.70
N ARG A 373 17.95 -7.00 -16.51
CA ARG A 373 16.58 -7.18 -16.03
C ARG A 373 16.34 -8.67 -15.74
N VAL A 374 15.62 -8.96 -14.69
CA VAL A 374 15.36 -10.31 -14.21
C VAL A 374 13.85 -10.51 -14.08
N ASP A 375 13.25 -11.14 -15.07
CA ASP A 375 11.80 -11.39 -15.11
C ASP A 375 11.44 -12.81 -14.61
N ASP A 376 12.39 -13.74 -14.64
CA ASP A 376 12.20 -15.13 -14.25
C ASP A 376 12.55 -15.40 -12.79
N ALA A 377 11.61 -16.00 -12.06
CA ALA A 377 11.77 -16.30 -10.63
C ALA A 377 12.90 -17.29 -10.33
N ALA A 378 13.13 -18.28 -11.20
CA ALA A 378 14.17 -19.28 -10.99
C ALA A 378 15.56 -18.66 -11.24
N GLU A 379 15.66 -17.78 -12.22
CA GLU A 379 16.85 -16.98 -12.45
C GLU A 379 17.14 -16.07 -11.24
N ALA A 380 16.13 -15.32 -10.77
CA ALA A 380 16.26 -14.45 -9.61
C ALA A 380 16.83 -15.19 -8.39
N ARG A 381 16.31 -16.37 -8.08
CA ARG A 381 16.81 -17.22 -6.99
C ARG A 381 18.30 -17.60 -7.15
N ARG A 382 18.72 -17.86 -8.39
CA ARG A 382 20.12 -18.25 -8.66
C ARG A 382 21.09 -17.10 -8.48
N ILE A 383 20.69 -15.88 -8.84
CA ILE A 383 21.57 -14.71 -8.84
C ILE A 383 21.43 -13.81 -7.63
N ALA A 384 20.39 -13.97 -6.80
CA ALA A 384 20.14 -13.09 -5.64
C ALA A 384 21.37 -12.86 -4.76
N GLY A 385 22.15 -13.91 -4.49
CA GLY A 385 23.41 -13.82 -3.73
C GLY A 385 24.56 -13.11 -4.45
N GLN A 386 24.41 -12.80 -5.75
CA GLN A 386 25.42 -12.13 -6.57
C GLN A 386 25.08 -10.66 -6.84
N VAL A 387 23.88 -10.21 -6.44
CA VAL A 387 23.42 -8.83 -6.60
C VAL A 387 24.27 -7.91 -5.72
N ASP A 388 24.80 -6.87 -6.33
CA ASP A 388 25.54 -5.78 -5.68
C ASP A 388 24.62 -4.59 -5.43
N GLU A 389 23.81 -4.24 -6.43
CA GLU A 389 22.90 -3.09 -6.40
C GLU A 389 21.60 -3.41 -7.15
N ILE A 390 20.48 -2.92 -6.63
CA ILE A 390 19.20 -2.93 -7.33
C ILE A 390 19.02 -1.55 -7.96
N LEU A 391 19.05 -1.50 -9.29
CA LEU A 391 18.93 -0.25 -10.05
C LEU A 391 17.47 0.17 -10.24
N ASP A 392 16.55 -0.80 -10.28
CA ASP A 392 15.11 -0.61 -10.43
C ASP A 392 14.38 -1.81 -9.84
N ASP A 393 13.35 -1.59 -9.04
CA ASP A 393 12.57 -2.67 -8.40
C ASP A 393 11.60 -3.37 -9.37
N GLY A 394 11.51 -2.89 -10.60
CA GLY A 394 10.56 -3.36 -11.60
C GLY A 394 9.19 -2.69 -11.49
N GLU A 395 8.20 -3.26 -12.16
CA GLU A 395 6.84 -2.74 -12.14
C GLU A 395 6.08 -3.19 -10.89
N ILE A 396 5.25 -2.28 -10.37
CA ILE A 396 4.23 -2.60 -9.38
C ILE A 396 2.85 -2.38 -10.00
N LEU A 397 2.05 -3.44 -10.07
CA LEU A 397 0.72 -3.41 -10.67
C LEU A 397 -0.34 -3.06 -9.63
N ILE A 398 -1.05 -1.97 -9.87
CA ILE A 398 -2.15 -1.51 -9.03
C ILE A 398 -3.43 -1.44 -9.85
N SER A 399 -4.54 -1.89 -9.28
CA SER A 399 -5.83 -1.79 -9.96
C SER A 399 -6.29 -0.34 -10.07
N PHE A 400 -6.99 -0.01 -11.15
CA PHE A 400 -7.50 1.34 -11.37
C PHE A 400 -8.44 1.82 -10.26
N GLY A 401 -9.29 0.94 -9.72
CA GLY A 401 -10.17 1.28 -8.60
C GLY A 401 -9.39 1.69 -7.34
N GLU A 402 -8.34 0.93 -6.99
CA GLU A 402 -7.44 1.24 -5.88
C GLU A 402 -6.75 2.61 -6.07
N PHE A 403 -6.35 2.90 -7.31
CA PHE A 403 -5.73 4.16 -7.68
C PHE A 403 -6.70 5.34 -7.51
N MET A 404 -7.96 5.20 -7.93
CA MET A 404 -8.98 6.25 -7.82
C MET A 404 -9.46 6.50 -6.39
N GLU A 405 -9.34 5.52 -5.50
CA GLU A 405 -9.76 5.63 -4.10
C GLU A 405 -8.78 6.42 -3.22
N ASN A 406 -7.59 6.70 -3.71
CA ASN A 406 -6.62 7.51 -2.96
C ASN A 406 -7.05 8.98 -2.94
N ASN A 407 -6.98 9.60 -1.76
CA ASN A 407 -7.33 11.00 -1.54
C ASN A 407 -6.20 11.97 -1.90
N HIS A 408 -5.13 11.48 -2.52
CA HIS A 408 -3.93 12.24 -2.81
C HIS A 408 -3.64 12.27 -4.30
N PRO A 409 -2.96 13.33 -4.80
CA PRO A 409 -2.41 13.32 -6.14
C PRO A 409 -1.48 12.12 -6.29
N LEU A 410 -1.79 11.26 -7.25
CA LEU A 410 -1.01 10.07 -7.52
C LEU A 410 0.16 10.41 -8.44
N MET A 411 1.26 9.68 -8.27
CA MET A 411 2.32 9.71 -9.26
C MET A 411 1.75 9.21 -10.61
N PRO A 412 2.17 9.80 -11.74
CA PRO A 412 1.75 9.29 -13.03
C PRO A 412 2.24 7.84 -13.18
N PRO A 413 1.45 6.96 -13.82
CA PRO A 413 1.91 5.62 -14.10
C PRO A 413 3.06 5.65 -15.10
N CYS A 414 3.92 4.63 -15.06
CA CYS A 414 4.95 4.46 -16.07
C CYS A 414 4.32 4.08 -17.41
N TYR A 415 5.07 4.33 -18.47
CA TYR A 415 4.71 3.82 -19.80
C TYR A 415 4.77 2.29 -19.79
N CYS A 416 3.66 1.63 -20.12
CA CYS A 416 3.49 0.20 -20.02
C CYS A 416 2.72 -0.35 -21.23
N GLU A 417 2.62 -1.67 -21.34
CA GLU A 417 1.97 -2.31 -22.48
C GLU A 417 0.51 -1.88 -22.67
N GLU A 418 -0.23 -1.64 -21.59
CA GLU A 418 -1.61 -1.15 -21.66
C GLU A 418 -1.70 0.21 -22.34
N TRP A 419 -0.77 1.13 -22.06
CA TRP A 419 -0.72 2.42 -22.71
C TRP A 419 -0.28 2.29 -24.16
N TRP A 420 0.75 1.52 -24.42
CA TRP A 420 1.22 1.24 -25.78
C TRP A 420 0.10 0.69 -26.66
N ARG A 421 -0.72 -0.20 -26.13
CA ARG A 421 -1.89 -0.75 -26.83
C ARG A 421 -2.94 0.32 -27.13
N LEU A 422 -3.17 1.26 -26.22
CA LEU A 422 -4.09 2.39 -26.44
C LEU A 422 -3.58 3.35 -27.52
N GLU A 423 -2.28 3.44 -27.71
CA GLU A 423 -1.63 4.27 -28.72
C GLU A 423 -1.48 3.56 -30.08
N GLY A 424 -2.11 2.43 -30.25
CA GLY A 424 -2.18 1.70 -31.53
C GLY A 424 -1.25 0.51 -31.66
N GLY A 425 -0.57 0.11 -30.59
CA GLY A 425 0.29 -1.07 -30.56
C GLY A 425 -0.46 -2.35 -30.93
N PRO A 426 -0.08 -3.04 -32.01
CA PRO A 426 -0.88 -4.16 -32.54
C PRO A 426 -0.66 -5.46 -31.76
N ARG A 427 0.56 -5.79 -31.43
CA ARG A 427 0.99 -6.96 -30.67
C ARG A 427 2.39 -6.74 -30.13
N HIS A 428 2.76 -7.49 -29.10
CA HIS A 428 4.13 -7.44 -28.58
C HIS A 428 5.16 -7.70 -29.70
N PRO A 429 6.16 -6.81 -29.90
CA PRO A 429 7.20 -7.00 -30.89
C PRO A 429 8.04 -8.25 -30.57
N ALA A 430 8.40 -9.02 -31.57
CA ALA A 430 9.21 -10.22 -31.42
C ALA A 430 10.72 -9.93 -31.27
N SER A 431 11.16 -8.72 -31.62
CA SER A 431 12.56 -8.30 -31.60
C SER A 431 12.67 -6.77 -31.55
N GLU A 432 13.88 -6.25 -31.22
CA GLU A 432 14.21 -4.84 -31.33
C GLU A 432 13.94 -4.28 -32.74
N LEU A 433 14.26 -5.08 -33.77
CA LEU A 433 14.06 -4.65 -35.15
C LEU A 433 12.58 -4.42 -35.46
N GLU A 434 11.72 -5.33 -35.03
CA GLU A 434 10.27 -5.18 -35.22
C GLU A 434 9.71 -4.00 -34.40
N ALA A 435 10.24 -3.75 -33.20
CA ALA A 435 9.87 -2.58 -32.41
C ALA A 435 10.24 -1.27 -33.12
N ILE A 436 11.40 -1.25 -33.79
CA ILE A 436 11.83 -0.11 -34.60
C ILE A 436 10.94 0.03 -35.85
N GLU A 437 10.59 -1.07 -36.52
CA GLU A 437 9.66 -1.05 -37.65
C GLU A 437 8.31 -0.43 -37.28
N PHE A 438 7.75 -0.83 -36.13
CA PHE A 438 6.52 -0.21 -35.60
C PHE A 438 6.71 1.28 -35.34
N ALA A 439 7.86 1.68 -34.82
CA ALA A 439 8.15 3.07 -34.55
C ALA A 439 8.27 3.90 -35.84
N LEU A 440 8.81 3.33 -36.92
CA LEU A 440 8.85 3.96 -38.25
C LEU A 440 7.45 4.14 -38.85
N ASP A 441 6.52 3.24 -38.52
CA ASP A 441 5.11 3.34 -38.88
C ASP A 441 4.29 4.29 -37.99
N GLY A 442 4.95 4.99 -37.06
CA GLY A 442 4.34 5.98 -36.18
C GLY A 442 3.74 5.43 -34.89
N ILE A 443 4.02 4.18 -34.56
CA ILE A 443 3.62 3.56 -33.29
C ILE A 443 4.78 3.76 -32.28
N PRO A 444 4.53 4.25 -31.05
CA PRO A 444 5.60 4.40 -30.04
C PRO A 444 6.35 3.09 -29.80
N LEU A 445 7.61 3.19 -29.34
CA LEU A 445 8.38 2.00 -28.95
C LEU A 445 7.68 1.24 -27.81
N HIS A 446 7.68 -0.08 -27.90
CA HIS A 446 7.13 -0.93 -26.86
C HIS A 446 7.94 -0.79 -25.56
N PRO A 447 7.32 -0.83 -24.36
CA PRO A 447 8.01 -0.69 -23.07
C PRO A 447 9.19 -1.65 -22.86
N ASP A 448 9.13 -2.86 -23.44
CA ASP A 448 10.24 -3.83 -23.37
C ASP A 448 11.42 -3.48 -24.28
N TYR A 449 11.23 -2.53 -25.18
CA TYR A 449 12.22 -2.09 -26.16
C TYR A 449 12.47 -0.56 -26.06
N THR A 450 12.33 -0.01 -24.87
CA THR A 450 12.73 1.38 -24.57
C THR A 450 13.45 1.44 -23.22
N TYR A 451 13.93 2.61 -22.85
CA TYR A 451 14.72 2.83 -21.66
C TYR A 451 14.17 4.02 -20.86
N LEU A 452 14.66 4.27 -19.64
CA LEU A 452 14.21 5.38 -18.79
C LEU A 452 14.85 6.70 -19.19
N TRP A 453 14.48 7.22 -20.34
CA TRP A 453 15.04 8.45 -20.91
C TRP A 453 14.78 9.69 -20.05
N ASP A 454 13.66 9.75 -19.36
CA ASP A 454 13.25 10.90 -18.54
C ASP A 454 14.13 11.07 -17.29
N ASP A 455 14.82 10.03 -16.86
CA ASP A 455 15.68 10.03 -15.68
C ASP A 455 17.10 10.50 -15.98
N VAL A 456 17.44 10.72 -17.27
CA VAL A 456 18.80 11.08 -17.71
C VAL A 456 18.81 12.47 -18.32
N ALA A 457 19.80 13.28 -17.92
CA ALA A 457 19.94 14.62 -18.46
C ALA A 457 20.29 14.60 -19.96
N PRO A 458 19.75 15.52 -20.79
CA PRO A 458 20.06 15.58 -22.23
C PRO A 458 21.56 15.66 -22.55
N ALA A 459 22.35 16.29 -21.67
CA ALA A 459 23.81 16.37 -21.84
C ALA A 459 24.49 15.00 -21.71
N ASP A 460 23.98 14.13 -20.81
CA ASP A 460 24.52 12.80 -20.59
C ASP A 460 24.11 11.87 -21.74
N ILE A 461 22.91 12.03 -22.29
CA ILE A 461 22.47 11.33 -23.51
C ILE A 461 23.39 11.69 -24.67
N ALA A 462 23.69 12.97 -24.87
CA ALA A 462 24.62 13.42 -25.89
C ALA A 462 26.04 12.88 -25.67
N LEU A 463 26.51 12.86 -24.43
CA LEU A 463 27.79 12.27 -24.07
C LEU A 463 27.87 10.78 -24.40
N LEU A 464 26.82 10.02 -24.12
CA LEU A 464 26.74 8.59 -24.46
C LEU A 464 26.81 8.39 -25.98
N ALA A 465 26.05 9.19 -26.75
CA ALA A 465 26.08 9.16 -28.21
C ALA A 465 27.49 9.44 -28.77
N ASP A 466 28.19 10.45 -28.22
CA ASP A 466 29.56 10.77 -28.60
C ASP A 466 30.54 9.62 -28.27
N ARG A 467 30.42 9.02 -27.10
CA ARG A 467 31.26 7.89 -26.68
C ARG A 467 31.05 6.66 -27.57
N ILE A 468 29.80 6.37 -27.93
CA ILE A 468 29.48 5.27 -28.86
C ILE A 468 30.04 5.59 -30.27
N SER A 469 29.87 6.81 -30.75
CA SER A 469 30.38 7.23 -32.06
C SER A 469 31.91 7.16 -32.16
N ALA A 470 32.61 7.57 -31.10
CA ALA A 470 34.07 7.63 -31.08
C ALA A 470 34.73 6.24 -30.87
N GLY A 471 34.13 5.39 -30.03
CA GLY A 471 34.78 4.14 -29.56
C GLY A 471 33.93 2.89 -29.71
N GLY A 472 32.69 3.01 -30.17
CA GLY A 472 31.77 1.89 -30.35
C GLY A 472 32.23 0.95 -31.47
N ARG A 473 32.07 -0.36 -31.27
CA ARG A 473 32.31 -1.40 -32.27
C ARG A 473 31.25 -2.46 -32.14
N ILE A 474 30.86 -3.03 -33.27
CA ILE A 474 29.95 -4.18 -33.28
C ILE A 474 30.79 -5.42 -33.59
N GLU A 475 30.84 -6.33 -32.63
CA GLU A 475 31.60 -7.57 -32.72
C GLU A 475 30.70 -8.74 -32.33
N GLY A 476 30.53 -9.70 -33.26
CA GLY A 476 29.66 -10.87 -33.01
C GLY A 476 28.22 -10.55 -32.68
N GLY A 477 27.64 -9.45 -33.22
CA GLY A 477 26.27 -9.05 -32.97
C GLY A 477 26.06 -8.34 -31.60
N VAL A 478 27.12 -7.84 -30.99
CA VAL A 478 27.10 -7.11 -29.72
C VAL A 478 27.80 -5.78 -29.90
N LEU A 479 27.17 -4.70 -29.46
CA LEU A 479 27.83 -3.39 -29.40
C LEU A 479 28.80 -3.37 -28.23
N THR A 480 30.04 -2.99 -28.49
CA THR A 480 31.04 -2.81 -27.45
C THR A 480 31.57 -1.38 -27.46
N LEU A 481 31.80 -0.79 -26.30
CA LEU A 481 32.42 0.54 -26.13
C LEU A 481 33.44 0.49 -24.98
N PRO A 482 34.43 1.41 -24.95
CA PRO A 482 35.39 1.47 -23.86
C PRO A 482 34.69 1.61 -22.51
N ASP A 483 35.14 0.86 -21.48
CA ASP A 483 34.63 0.99 -20.13
C ASP A 483 35.11 2.30 -19.51
N THR A 484 34.21 3.28 -19.46
CA THR A 484 34.44 4.56 -18.78
C THR A 484 33.37 4.76 -17.71
N PRO A 485 33.73 5.34 -16.55
CA PRO A 485 32.77 5.54 -15.46
C PRO A 485 31.54 6.32 -15.90
N GLU A 486 31.70 7.31 -16.78
CA GLU A 486 30.61 8.15 -17.27
C GLU A 486 29.64 7.35 -18.16
N ALA A 487 30.16 6.61 -19.14
CA ALA A 487 29.31 5.81 -20.03
C ALA A 487 28.56 4.72 -19.26
N LYS A 488 29.26 4.09 -18.30
CA LYS A 488 28.66 3.06 -17.45
C LYS A 488 27.53 3.63 -16.58
N ALA A 489 27.77 4.77 -15.93
CA ALA A 489 26.76 5.42 -15.10
C ALA A 489 25.50 5.76 -15.91
N ILE A 490 25.65 6.30 -17.13
CA ILE A 490 24.51 6.64 -17.99
C ILE A 490 23.75 5.38 -18.42
N LEU A 491 24.45 4.29 -18.76
CA LEU A 491 23.80 3.03 -19.12
C LEU A 491 23.05 2.41 -17.93
N GLU A 492 23.58 2.53 -16.72
CA GLU A 492 22.94 2.10 -15.49
C GLU A 492 21.68 2.95 -15.20
N GLU A 493 21.72 4.26 -15.42
CA GLU A 493 20.58 5.17 -15.27
C GLU A 493 19.46 4.90 -16.28
N LEU A 494 19.83 4.62 -17.52
CA LEU A 494 18.89 4.20 -18.57
C LEU A 494 18.34 2.79 -18.36
N LEU A 495 18.89 2.00 -17.44
CA LEU A 495 18.63 0.58 -17.25
C LEU A 495 18.97 -0.29 -18.47
N VAL A 496 19.98 0.10 -19.26
CA VAL A 496 20.41 -0.66 -20.42
C VAL A 496 21.14 -1.93 -19.97
N PRO A 497 20.67 -3.13 -20.33
CA PRO A 497 21.38 -4.37 -20.01
C PRO A 497 22.76 -4.42 -20.67
N HIS A 498 23.79 -4.66 -19.87
CA HIS A 498 25.16 -4.73 -20.37
C HIS A 498 26.05 -5.59 -19.47
N ARG A 499 27.20 -5.98 -19.97
CA ARG A 499 28.21 -6.75 -19.22
C ARG A 499 29.61 -6.19 -19.48
N LEU A 500 30.52 -6.40 -18.54
CA LEU A 500 31.92 -6.07 -18.71
C LEU A 500 32.65 -7.20 -19.43
N SER A 501 33.44 -6.86 -20.42
CA SER A 501 34.26 -7.77 -21.21
C SER A 501 35.66 -7.15 -21.37
N GLY A 502 36.57 -7.51 -20.47
CA GLY A 502 37.89 -6.89 -20.39
C GLY A 502 37.79 -5.41 -20.02
N ASP A 503 38.31 -4.54 -20.88
CA ASP A 503 38.26 -3.08 -20.76
C ASP A 503 37.08 -2.44 -21.54
N ARG A 504 36.06 -3.25 -21.89
CA ARG A 504 34.92 -2.79 -22.67
C ARG A 504 33.60 -3.17 -22.03
N ILE A 505 32.60 -2.32 -22.24
CA ILE A 505 31.21 -2.59 -21.94
C ILE A 505 30.59 -3.25 -23.18
N ALA A 506 29.91 -4.36 -23.01
CA ALA A 506 29.25 -5.13 -24.08
C ALA A 506 27.73 -5.07 -23.90
N ILE A 507 27.02 -4.58 -24.92
CA ILE A 507 25.58 -4.36 -24.94
C ILE A 507 24.96 -5.28 -26.00
N PRO A 508 24.28 -6.37 -25.60
CA PRO A 508 23.71 -7.34 -26.55
C PRO A 508 22.48 -6.79 -27.29
N GLY A 509 21.60 -6.05 -26.62
CA GLY A 509 20.44 -5.40 -27.21
C GLY A 509 20.76 -3.93 -27.48
N TYR A 510 21.19 -3.58 -28.65
CA TYR A 510 21.73 -2.25 -28.95
C TYR A 510 21.01 -1.50 -30.07
N LEU A 511 20.17 -2.17 -30.86
CA LEU A 511 19.57 -1.54 -32.03
C LEU A 511 18.64 -0.39 -31.66
N VAL A 512 17.79 -0.62 -30.67
CA VAL A 512 16.89 0.43 -30.15
C VAL A 512 17.69 1.57 -29.51
N LEU A 513 18.74 1.24 -28.74
CA LEU A 513 19.61 2.27 -28.14
C LEU A 513 20.21 3.18 -29.21
N LEU A 514 20.78 2.61 -30.28
CA LEU A 514 21.35 3.39 -31.38
C LEU A 514 20.30 4.21 -32.11
N ALA A 515 19.12 3.62 -32.38
CA ALA A 515 18.02 4.33 -33.04
C ALA A 515 17.56 5.53 -32.21
N CYS A 516 17.38 5.39 -30.89
CA CYS A 516 16.99 6.47 -29.99
C CYS A 516 18.07 7.56 -29.88
N LEU A 517 19.35 7.20 -29.95
CA LEU A 517 20.47 8.16 -29.96
C LEU A 517 20.68 8.83 -31.32
N GLY A 518 19.89 8.50 -32.34
CA GLY A 518 20.04 9.02 -33.70
C GLY A 518 21.34 8.57 -34.39
N LEU A 519 21.90 7.43 -33.94
CA LEU A 519 23.14 6.90 -34.49
C LEU A 519 22.84 5.91 -35.61
N THR A 520 23.41 6.18 -36.77
CA THR A 520 23.38 5.28 -37.93
C THR A 520 24.61 4.39 -37.96
N LEU A 521 24.44 3.11 -38.16
CA LEU A 521 25.54 2.20 -38.40
C LEU A 521 26.09 2.43 -39.80
N HIS A 522 27.29 3.00 -39.88
CA HIS A 522 28.04 2.98 -41.13
C HIS A 522 28.68 1.60 -41.30
N LEU A 523 28.09 0.77 -42.12
CA LEU A 523 28.56 -0.58 -42.44
C LEU A 523 29.77 -0.50 -43.38
N ASP A 524 30.81 0.22 -42.96
CA ASP A 524 31.98 0.39 -43.80
C ASP A 524 32.82 -0.89 -43.84
N LYS A 525 32.83 -1.54 -45.01
CA LYS A 525 33.84 -2.49 -45.46
C LYS A 525 33.93 -3.84 -44.78
N ARG A 526 32.87 -4.34 -44.14
CA ARG A 526 32.86 -5.72 -43.64
C ARG A 526 31.70 -6.50 -44.26
N PRO A 527 31.94 -7.60 -45.02
CA PRO A 527 30.92 -8.30 -45.78
C PRO A 527 29.72 -8.81 -44.98
N ALA A 528 29.90 -9.04 -43.69
CA ALA A 528 28.83 -9.50 -42.79
C ALA A 528 27.74 -8.46 -42.50
N TRP A 529 27.96 -7.19 -42.85
CA TRP A 529 27.07 -6.07 -42.50
C TRP A 529 26.46 -5.38 -43.73
N GLU A 530 27.02 -5.65 -44.92
CA GLU A 530 26.52 -5.04 -46.19
C GLU A 530 25.12 -5.51 -46.56
N ASN A 531 24.63 -6.59 -45.92
CA ASN A 531 23.33 -7.20 -46.20
C ASN A 531 22.38 -7.16 -44.98
N ALA A 532 22.70 -6.45 -43.90
CA ALA A 532 21.77 -6.21 -42.84
C ALA A 532 20.92 -4.98 -43.14
N PRO A 533 19.57 -5.06 -43.06
CA PRO A 533 18.67 -3.97 -43.37
C PRO A 533 18.83 -2.82 -42.40
#